data_c4b1f65da7da6af09c132ca7cbaeb324
#
_entry.id   c4b1f65da7da6af09c132ca7cbaeb324
#
_cell.length_a   1.000
_cell.length_b   1.000
_cell.length_c   1.000
_cell.angle_alpha   90.00
_cell.angle_beta   90.00
_cell.angle_gamma   90.00
#
_symmetry.space_group_name_H-M   'P 1'
#
loop_
_entity.id
_entity.type
_entity.pdbx_description
1 polymer ?
#
loop_
_entity_poly.entity_id
_entity_poly.type
_entity_poly.pdbx_seq_one_letter_code
_entity_poly.pdbx_strand_id
1 'polypeptide(L)'
;MKTRAVRLYGESDLRLEEFDMGELKDDEILMELITDSVCMSTYKESIQGAKHQRVNDDISEHPIIVGHECAGIIREVGAKWKDKYQVGTKYTMQPAINIKGSMAAIGYSYEYCGGAATFIKVPPIVMEKDCLLPFDENSAFFEASLAEPMSCIIGAFHSMYHLSLIHISEPTRQAEI
;
A
#
# COMPACT_ATOMS: atom_id res chain seq x y z
N MET A 1 5.43 16.06 -13.12
CA MET A 1 6.33 14.88 -13.08
C MET A 1 5.63 13.67 -13.63
N LYS A 2 6.27 12.91 -14.54
CA LYS A 2 5.65 11.73 -15.17
C LYS A 2 5.89 10.45 -14.39
N THR A 3 4.86 9.61 -14.34
CA THR A 3 4.92 8.24 -13.83
C THR A 3 4.28 7.29 -14.81
N ARG A 4 4.69 6.03 -14.81
CA ARG A 4 4.02 4.93 -15.50
C ARG A 4 3.41 4.01 -14.45
N ALA A 5 2.11 3.80 -14.50
CA ALA A 5 1.38 3.07 -13.48
C ALA A 5 0.22 2.24 -14.06
N VAL A 6 -0.20 1.24 -13.30
CA VAL A 6 -1.47 0.55 -13.52
C VAL A 6 -2.55 1.26 -12.71
N ARG A 7 -3.56 1.79 -13.41
CA ARG A 7 -4.67 2.54 -12.80
C ARG A 7 -5.99 1.81 -12.99
N LEU A 8 -6.83 1.87 -11.96
CA LEU A 8 -8.19 1.33 -11.96
C LEU A 8 -9.19 2.44 -12.28
N TYR A 9 -9.98 2.25 -13.33
CA TYR A 9 -11.02 3.17 -13.81
C TYR A 9 -12.45 2.71 -13.51
N GLY A 10 -12.64 1.42 -13.25
CA GLY A 10 -13.93 0.80 -12.99
C GLY A 10 -13.83 -0.71 -12.84
N GLU A 11 -14.96 -1.39 -12.80
CA GLU A 11 -15.00 -2.86 -12.69
C GLU A 11 -14.24 -3.52 -13.84
N SER A 12 -13.18 -4.28 -13.52
CA SER A 12 -12.31 -4.96 -14.48
C SER A 12 -11.65 -4.04 -15.52
N ASP A 13 -11.54 -2.74 -15.23
CA ASP A 13 -10.92 -1.75 -16.11
C ASP A 13 -9.59 -1.26 -15.54
N LEU A 14 -8.56 -2.08 -15.69
CA LEU A 14 -7.17 -1.75 -15.37
C LEU A 14 -6.44 -1.29 -16.63
N ARG A 15 -5.77 -0.14 -16.54
CA ARG A 15 -5.00 0.43 -17.66
C ARG A 15 -3.57 0.72 -17.24
N LEU A 16 -2.61 0.26 -18.07
CA LEU A 16 -1.21 0.68 -17.93
C LEU A 16 -1.01 1.95 -18.76
N GLU A 17 -0.65 3.03 -18.11
CA GLU A 17 -0.48 4.33 -18.78
C GLU A 17 0.66 5.16 -18.18
N GLU A 18 1.12 6.13 -18.97
CA GLU A 18 2.03 7.18 -18.52
C GLU A 18 1.25 8.49 -18.42
N PHE A 19 1.35 9.16 -17.26
CA PHE A 19 0.66 10.42 -17.02
C PHE A 19 1.49 11.36 -16.14
N ASP A 20 1.09 12.61 -16.10
CA ASP A 20 1.75 13.64 -15.28
C ASP A 20 1.01 13.80 -13.94
N MET A 21 1.73 13.59 -12.85
CA MET A 21 1.21 13.78 -11.48
C MET A 21 1.23 15.25 -11.04
N GLY A 22 1.69 16.18 -11.88
CA GLY A 22 1.90 17.58 -11.52
C GLY A 22 3.10 17.80 -10.58
N GLU A 23 3.17 18.98 -10.00
CA GLU A 23 4.24 19.34 -9.06
C GLU A 23 4.05 18.68 -7.70
N LEU A 24 5.16 18.46 -6.98
CA LEU A 24 5.13 17.98 -5.59
C LEU A 24 4.70 19.13 -4.68
N LYS A 25 3.74 18.85 -3.80
CA LYS A 25 3.30 19.84 -2.79
C LYS A 25 4.25 19.83 -1.58
N ASP A 26 4.20 20.90 -0.80
CA ASP A 26 5.03 21.04 0.42
C ASP A 26 4.78 19.96 1.47
N ASP A 27 3.63 19.33 1.46
CA ASP A 27 3.23 18.29 2.41
C ASP A 27 3.25 16.86 1.82
N GLU A 28 3.73 16.69 0.59
CA GLU A 28 3.88 15.40 -0.08
C GLU A 28 5.34 14.92 -0.08
N ILE A 29 5.54 13.63 -0.34
CA ILE A 29 6.85 13.02 -0.61
C ILE A 29 6.79 12.31 -1.95
N LEU A 30 7.82 12.51 -2.79
CA LEU A 30 8.01 11.75 -4.00
C LEU A 30 8.83 10.50 -3.70
N MET A 31 8.30 9.36 -4.10
CA MET A 31 8.97 8.08 -3.94
C MET A 31 9.07 7.35 -5.27
N GLU A 32 10.26 6.84 -5.59
CA GLU A 32 10.47 5.87 -6.68
C GLU A 32 10.23 4.48 -6.13
N LEU A 33 9.34 3.72 -6.76
CA LEU A 33 9.06 2.34 -6.38
C LEU A 33 9.99 1.37 -7.11
N ILE A 34 10.55 0.43 -6.36
CA ILE A 34 11.47 -0.58 -6.86
C ILE A 34 10.80 -1.95 -6.92
N THR A 35 9.94 -2.25 -5.96
CA THR A 35 9.19 -3.51 -5.87
C THR A 35 7.77 -3.28 -5.39
N ASP A 36 6.85 -4.10 -5.88
CA ASP A 36 5.49 -4.27 -5.34
C ASP A 36 5.14 -5.75 -5.44
N SER A 37 4.55 -6.35 -4.43
CA SER A 37 4.07 -7.73 -4.50
C SER A 37 2.59 -7.76 -4.87
N VAL A 38 2.15 -8.87 -5.45
CA VAL A 38 0.79 -8.99 -5.98
C VAL A 38 -0.12 -9.66 -4.95
N CYS A 39 -1.02 -8.87 -4.37
CA CYS A 39 -2.00 -9.34 -3.41
C CYS A 39 -3.33 -9.77 -4.07
N MET A 40 -3.95 -10.81 -3.54
CA MET A 40 -5.31 -11.20 -3.96
C MET A 40 -6.36 -10.13 -3.67
N SER A 41 -6.10 -9.23 -2.73
CA SER A 41 -6.99 -8.09 -2.45
C SER A 41 -6.96 -7.06 -3.59
N THR A 42 -5.84 -6.86 -4.27
CA THR A 42 -5.75 -6.04 -5.48
C THR A 42 -6.55 -6.67 -6.64
N TYR A 43 -6.54 -8.00 -6.78
CA TYR A 43 -7.42 -8.68 -7.74
C TYR A 43 -8.91 -8.45 -7.39
N LYS A 44 -9.29 -8.60 -6.12
CA LYS A 44 -10.66 -8.31 -5.65
C LYS A 44 -11.09 -6.88 -5.96
N GLU A 45 -10.24 -5.92 -5.68
CA GLU A 45 -10.43 -4.50 -5.97
C GLU A 45 -10.66 -4.28 -7.47
N SER A 46 -9.83 -4.90 -8.32
CA SER A 46 -9.92 -4.73 -9.77
C SER A 46 -11.24 -5.23 -10.36
N ILE A 47 -11.78 -6.34 -9.87
CA ILE A 47 -13.06 -6.86 -10.37
C ILE A 47 -14.29 -6.15 -9.77
N GLN A 48 -14.15 -5.50 -8.61
CA GLN A 48 -15.25 -4.79 -7.94
C GLN A 48 -15.32 -3.31 -8.32
N GLY A 49 -14.19 -2.70 -8.69
CA GLY A 49 -14.14 -1.27 -8.95
C GLY A 49 -14.72 -0.44 -7.80
N ALA A 50 -15.54 0.55 -8.08
CA ALA A 50 -16.20 1.40 -7.10
C ALA A 50 -17.12 0.66 -6.10
N LYS A 51 -17.48 -0.61 -6.35
CA LYS A 51 -18.23 -1.43 -5.38
C LYS A 51 -17.36 -1.92 -4.23
N HIS A 52 -16.04 -1.86 -4.37
CA HIS A 52 -15.12 -2.21 -3.30
C HIS A 52 -15.11 -1.11 -2.22
N GLN A 53 -15.33 -1.48 -0.95
CA GLN A 53 -15.54 -0.54 0.17
C GLN A 53 -14.41 0.47 0.43
N ARG A 54 -13.20 0.26 -0.13
CA ARG A 54 -12.05 1.16 0.00
C ARG A 54 -11.83 2.03 -1.22
N VAL A 55 -12.54 1.75 -2.32
CA VAL A 55 -12.40 2.46 -3.59
C VAL A 55 -13.43 3.58 -3.63
N ASN A 56 -13.00 4.74 -4.13
CA ASN A 56 -13.88 5.90 -4.26
C ASN A 56 -14.92 5.69 -5.38
N ASP A 57 -16.09 6.29 -5.24
CA ASP A 57 -17.17 6.16 -6.22
C ASP A 57 -16.84 6.83 -7.57
N ASP A 58 -15.93 7.79 -7.57
CA ASP A 58 -15.54 8.64 -8.70
C ASP A 58 -14.30 8.16 -9.47
N ILE A 59 -13.91 6.88 -9.34
CA ILE A 59 -12.69 6.32 -9.96
C ILE A 59 -12.68 6.42 -11.50
N SER A 60 -13.82 6.59 -12.15
CA SER A 60 -13.88 6.83 -13.60
C SER A 60 -13.28 8.18 -14.01
N GLU A 61 -13.37 9.19 -13.13
CA GLU A 61 -12.84 10.54 -13.32
C GLU A 61 -11.51 10.73 -12.60
N HIS A 62 -11.34 10.10 -11.43
CA HIS A 62 -10.16 10.11 -10.58
C HIS A 62 -9.59 8.70 -10.37
N PRO A 63 -9.04 8.09 -11.44
CA PRO A 63 -8.55 6.70 -11.37
C PRO A 63 -7.37 6.56 -10.42
N ILE A 64 -7.37 5.50 -9.65
CA ILE A 64 -6.40 5.22 -8.59
C ILE A 64 -5.27 4.31 -9.08
N ILE A 65 -4.06 4.49 -8.55
CA ILE A 65 -2.97 3.53 -8.73
C ILE A 65 -3.21 2.35 -7.78
N VAL A 66 -3.26 1.12 -8.33
CA VAL A 66 -3.44 -0.10 -7.54
C VAL A 66 -2.12 -0.60 -6.92
N GLY A 67 -2.21 -1.61 -6.04
CA GLY A 67 -1.05 -2.19 -5.35
C GLY A 67 -0.74 -1.50 -4.03
N HIS A 68 -0.36 -2.29 -3.03
CA HIS A 68 -0.19 -1.78 -1.66
C HIS A 68 0.91 -2.50 -0.85
N GLU A 69 1.64 -3.40 -1.48
CA GLU A 69 2.74 -4.16 -0.88
C GLU A 69 4.08 -3.71 -1.48
N CYS A 70 4.39 -2.42 -1.36
CA CYS A 70 5.47 -1.80 -2.12
C CYS A 70 6.63 -1.31 -1.26
N ALA A 71 7.81 -1.24 -1.88
CA ALA A 71 9.01 -0.66 -1.31
C ALA A 71 9.75 0.17 -2.35
N GLY A 72 10.40 1.25 -1.88
CA GLY A 72 11.06 2.19 -2.77
C GLY A 72 12.01 3.13 -2.06
N ILE A 73 12.39 4.19 -2.77
CA ILE A 73 13.38 5.18 -2.35
C ILE A 73 12.75 6.57 -2.42
N ILE A 74 12.92 7.38 -1.38
CA ILE A 74 12.54 8.79 -1.42
C ILE A 74 13.41 9.53 -2.42
N ARG A 75 12.78 10.23 -3.37
CA ARG A 75 13.45 11.05 -4.38
C ARG A 75 13.32 12.54 -4.14
N GLU A 76 12.21 12.96 -3.52
CA GLU A 76 12.00 14.37 -3.14
C GLU A 76 11.13 14.45 -1.91
N VAL A 77 11.36 15.46 -1.06
CA VAL A 77 10.63 15.69 0.19
C VAL A 77 10.08 17.10 0.20
N GLY A 78 8.78 17.24 0.34
CA GLY A 78 8.10 18.52 0.52
C GLY A 78 8.58 19.26 1.78
N ALA A 79 8.49 20.58 1.77
CA ALA A 79 9.08 21.46 2.78
C ALA A 79 8.68 21.09 4.22
N LYS A 80 7.43 20.64 4.42
CA LYS A 80 6.84 20.23 5.72
C LYS A 80 7.58 19.05 6.37
N TRP A 81 8.22 18.18 5.58
CA TRP A 81 8.74 16.90 6.04
C TRP A 81 10.26 16.77 6.02
N LYS A 82 10.99 17.83 5.63
CA LYS A 82 12.45 17.80 5.48
C LYS A 82 13.21 17.46 6.77
N ASP A 83 12.65 17.80 7.92
CA ASP A 83 13.28 17.50 9.22
C ASP A 83 13.13 16.03 9.63
N LYS A 84 12.18 15.31 9.02
CA LYS A 84 11.84 13.93 9.40
C LYS A 84 12.29 12.89 8.36
N TYR A 85 12.29 13.25 7.07
CA TYR A 85 12.58 12.32 5.97
C TYR A 85 13.74 12.82 5.11
N GLN A 86 14.57 11.90 4.62
CA GLN A 86 15.74 12.22 3.83
C GLN A 86 15.67 11.57 2.44
N VAL A 87 16.08 12.31 1.42
CA VAL A 87 16.25 11.80 0.05
C VAL A 87 17.29 10.69 0.02
N GLY A 88 16.99 9.61 -0.72
CA GLY A 88 17.85 8.43 -0.84
C GLY A 88 17.55 7.33 0.17
N THR A 89 16.78 7.59 1.21
CA THR A 89 16.40 6.57 2.21
C THR A 89 15.36 5.61 1.65
N LYS A 90 15.47 4.34 2.04
CA LYS A 90 14.57 3.27 1.65
C LYS A 90 13.36 3.20 2.59
N TYR A 91 12.18 3.07 2.02
CA TYR A 91 10.92 2.97 2.76
C TYR A 91 9.97 1.94 2.15
N THR A 92 9.19 1.31 3.02
CA THR A 92 7.95 0.60 2.70
C THR A 92 6.77 1.35 3.32
N MET A 93 5.55 0.96 3.00
CA MET A 93 4.35 1.62 3.52
C MET A 93 3.41 0.65 4.23
N GLN A 94 2.82 1.13 5.33
CA GLN A 94 1.64 0.52 5.93
C GLN A 94 0.41 1.03 5.17
N PRO A 95 -0.29 0.19 4.37
CA PRO A 95 -1.39 0.68 3.53
C PRO A 95 -2.65 1.02 4.32
N ALA A 96 -2.91 0.33 5.44
CA ALA A 96 -4.04 0.58 6.32
C ALA A 96 -3.74 1.75 7.26
N ILE A 97 -4.19 2.95 6.90
CA ILE A 97 -3.87 4.20 7.62
C ILE A 97 -4.66 4.35 8.94
N ASN A 98 -5.72 3.57 9.14
CA ASN A 98 -6.55 3.54 10.36
C ASN A 98 -7.12 4.91 10.78
N ILE A 99 -7.75 5.61 9.85
CA ILE A 99 -8.47 6.86 10.12
C ILE A 99 -9.86 6.52 10.63
N LYS A 100 -10.23 7.02 11.80
CA LYS A 100 -11.57 6.80 12.36
C LYS A 100 -12.67 7.27 11.39
N GLY A 101 -13.56 6.36 11.02
CA GLY A 101 -14.68 6.63 10.11
C GLY A 101 -14.31 6.64 8.62
N SER A 102 -13.08 6.26 8.26
CA SER A 102 -12.64 6.13 6.87
C SER A 102 -12.07 4.74 6.60
N MET A 103 -12.36 4.21 5.42
CA MET A 103 -11.77 2.97 4.91
C MET A 103 -10.61 3.23 3.95
N ALA A 104 -10.21 4.50 3.76
CA ALA A 104 -9.16 4.88 2.83
C ALA A 104 -7.83 4.16 3.11
N ALA A 105 -7.21 3.65 2.05
CA ALA A 105 -5.96 2.91 2.11
C ALA A 105 -5.12 3.15 0.86
N ILE A 106 -3.81 3.00 1.00
CA ILE A 106 -2.87 3.08 -0.11
C ILE A 106 -3.18 1.95 -1.11
N GLY A 107 -3.14 2.28 -2.39
CA GLY A 107 -3.46 1.36 -3.48
C GLY A 107 -4.95 1.12 -3.72
N TYR A 108 -5.84 1.81 -2.97
CA TYR A 108 -7.30 1.70 -3.09
C TYR A 108 -8.03 3.03 -3.23
N SER A 109 -7.50 4.09 -2.62
CA SER A 109 -8.25 5.34 -2.46
C SER A 109 -7.51 6.58 -2.95
N TYR A 110 -6.27 6.45 -3.37
CA TYR A 110 -5.41 7.59 -3.73
C TYR A 110 -5.02 7.57 -5.19
N GLU A 111 -5.27 8.67 -5.89
CA GLU A 111 -5.03 8.82 -7.33
C GLU A 111 -3.54 8.67 -7.71
N TYR A 112 -2.64 9.14 -6.84
CA TYR A 112 -1.20 9.19 -7.12
C TYR A 112 -0.37 8.32 -6.16
N CYS A 113 -0.99 7.44 -5.37
CA CYS A 113 -0.28 6.61 -4.41
C CYS A 113 -0.79 5.17 -4.38
N GLY A 114 0.01 4.27 -4.95
CA GLY A 114 -0.19 2.82 -5.00
C GLY A 114 1.05 2.12 -5.54
N GLY A 115 1.17 0.82 -5.30
CA GLY A 115 2.41 0.06 -5.54
C GLY A 115 2.75 -0.19 -7.00
N ALA A 116 1.75 -0.30 -7.87
CA ALA A 116 1.93 -0.63 -9.29
C ALA A 116 2.30 0.60 -10.14
N ALA A 117 3.37 1.31 -9.77
CA ALA A 117 3.85 2.53 -10.41
C ALA A 117 5.38 2.63 -10.39
N THR A 118 5.94 3.48 -11.26
CA THR A 118 7.38 3.81 -11.22
C THR A 118 7.67 4.89 -10.17
N PHE A 119 6.81 5.90 -10.08
CA PHE A 119 6.87 6.96 -9.08
C PHE A 119 5.49 7.20 -8.51
N ILE A 120 5.44 7.59 -7.23
CA ILE A 120 4.23 7.96 -6.52
C ILE A 120 4.42 9.24 -5.73
N LYS A 121 3.32 9.96 -5.50
CA LYS A 121 3.24 11.02 -4.50
C LYS A 121 2.58 10.48 -3.24
N VAL A 122 3.38 10.34 -2.18
CA VAL A 122 2.89 9.87 -0.88
C VAL A 122 2.09 10.99 -0.22
N PRO A 123 0.81 10.80 0.07
CA PRO A 123 -0.04 11.86 0.61
C PRO A 123 0.30 12.15 2.08
N PRO A 124 0.06 13.38 2.58
CA PRO A 124 0.47 13.82 3.91
C PRO A 124 -0.03 12.92 5.05
N ILE A 125 -1.21 12.35 4.90
CA ILE A 125 -1.80 11.48 5.91
C ILE A 125 -0.95 10.24 6.24
N VAL A 126 -0.17 9.73 5.28
CA VAL A 126 0.74 8.58 5.48
C VAL A 126 1.85 8.96 6.46
N MET A 127 2.44 10.15 6.31
CA MET A 127 3.48 10.65 7.20
C MET A 127 2.91 11.09 8.56
N GLU A 128 1.72 11.66 8.59
CA GLU A 128 1.01 12.08 9.82
C GLU A 128 0.62 10.90 10.71
N LYS A 129 0.44 9.72 10.12
CA LYS A 129 0.09 8.47 10.81
C LYS A 129 1.28 7.53 10.99
N ASP A 130 2.50 8.00 10.70
CA ASP A 130 3.72 7.19 10.76
C ASP A 130 3.64 5.87 9.95
N CYS A 131 2.90 5.90 8.83
CA CYS A 131 2.70 4.75 7.95
C CYS A 131 3.78 4.61 6.87
N LEU A 132 4.73 5.54 6.76
CA LEU A 132 5.92 5.42 5.93
C LEU A 132 7.06 4.89 6.79
N LEU A 133 7.47 3.64 6.56
CA LEU A 133 8.32 2.85 7.46
C LEU A 133 9.71 2.66 6.83
N PRO A 134 10.78 3.14 7.49
CA PRO A 134 12.13 2.88 7.01
C PRO A 134 12.50 1.41 7.20
N PHE A 135 13.34 0.87 6.34
CA PHE A 135 13.94 -0.44 6.51
C PHE A 135 15.45 -0.39 6.30
N ASP A 136 16.15 -1.43 6.78
CA ASP A 136 17.61 -1.49 6.79
C ASP A 136 18.20 -1.39 5.38
N GLU A 137 19.30 -0.62 5.24
CA GLU A 137 19.96 -0.40 3.95
C GLU A 137 20.48 -1.68 3.31
N ASN A 138 20.79 -2.71 4.10
CA ASN A 138 21.27 -4.01 3.63
C ASN A 138 20.12 -4.95 3.22
N SER A 139 18.87 -4.66 3.63
CA SER A 139 17.71 -5.44 3.23
C SER A 139 17.36 -5.21 1.76
N ALA A 140 16.92 -6.26 1.10
CA ALA A 140 16.46 -6.19 -0.28
C ALA A 140 15.05 -5.56 -0.36
N PHE A 141 14.76 -4.85 -1.46
CA PHE A 141 13.44 -4.23 -1.65
C PHE A 141 12.30 -5.25 -1.70
N PHE A 142 12.55 -6.44 -2.26
CA PHE A 142 11.53 -7.49 -2.30
C PHE A 142 11.19 -8.02 -0.90
N GLU A 143 12.15 -8.05 0.03
CA GLU A 143 11.90 -8.41 1.43
C GLU A 143 11.00 -7.35 2.11
N ALA A 144 11.29 -6.08 1.86
CA ALA A 144 10.50 -4.97 2.39
C ALA A 144 9.07 -4.93 1.81
N SER A 145 8.88 -5.29 0.52
CA SER A 145 7.54 -5.39 -0.06
C SER A 145 6.72 -6.55 0.52
N LEU A 146 7.37 -7.59 1.05
CA LEU A 146 6.71 -8.70 1.74
C LEU A 146 6.43 -8.42 3.23
N ALA A 147 6.83 -7.27 3.76
CA ALA A 147 6.58 -6.91 5.16
C ALA A 147 5.08 -6.75 5.45
N GLU A 148 4.31 -6.20 4.51
CA GLU A 148 2.85 -6.06 4.65
C GLU A 148 2.16 -7.41 4.74
N PRO A 149 2.27 -8.34 3.77
CA PRO A 149 1.62 -9.66 3.88
C PRO A 149 2.12 -10.46 5.10
N MET A 150 3.38 -10.32 5.48
CA MET A 150 3.89 -10.95 6.72
C MET A 150 3.21 -10.38 7.95
N SER A 151 2.97 -9.06 8.02
CA SER A 151 2.25 -8.43 9.12
C SER A 151 0.82 -8.93 9.24
N CYS A 152 0.16 -9.19 8.11
CA CYS A 152 -1.18 -9.79 8.07
C CYS A 152 -1.19 -11.22 8.64
N ILE A 153 -0.19 -12.02 8.30
CA ILE A 153 -0.03 -13.39 8.84
C ILE A 153 0.19 -13.34 10.35
N ILE A 154 1.13 -12.51 10.82
CA ILE A 154 1.41 -12.34 12.26
C ILE A 154 0.16 -11.86 13.00
N GLY A 155 -0.56 -10.87 12.45
CA GLY A 155 -1.81 -10.37 13.01
C GLY A 155 -2.89 -11.43 13.10
N ALA A 156 -3.02 -12.30 12.07
CA ALA A 156 -3.94 -13.43 12.09
C ALA A 156 -3.59 -14.43 13.20
N PHE A 157 -2.30 -14.79 13.36
CA PHE A 157 -1.86 -15.65 14.44
C PHE A 157 -2.15 -15.04 15.82
N HIS A 158 -1.88 -13.75 16.02
CA HIS A 158 -2.19 -13.07 17.28
C HIS A 158 -3.70 -13.02 17.57
N SER A 159 -4.53 -12.86 16.54
CA SER A 159 -6.00 -12.89 16.68
C SER A 159 -6.51 -14.28 17.02
N MET A 160 -5.87 -15.33 16.49
CA MET A 160 -6.22 -16.72 16.77
C MET A 160 -5.85 -17.16 18.19
N TYR A 161 -4.94 -16.44 18.87
CA TYR A 161 -4.55 -16.74 20.25
C TYR A 161 -5.75 -16.72 21.23
N HIS A 162 -6.80 -16.00 20.90
CA HIS A 162 -8.05 -15.96 21.68
C HIS A 162 -9.04 -17.08 21.32
N LEU A 163 -8.83 -17.81 20.24
CA LEU A 163 -9.74 -18.84 19.76
C LEU A 163 -9.43 -20.25 20.26
N SER A 164 -8.69 -20.33 21.34
CA SER A 164 -8.43 -21.53 22.13
C SER A 164 -7.15 -22.31 21.82
N LEU A 165 -6.39 -22.50 22.86
CA LEU A 165 -5.35 -23.53 23.01
C LEU A 165 -5.82 -24.93 22.54
N ILE A 166 -7.12 -25.20 22.50
CA ILE A 166 -7.74 -26.43 22.03
C ILE A 166 -7.43 -26.70 20.56
N HIS A 167 -7.45 -25.68 19.69
CA HIS A 167 -7.13 -25.84 18.26
C HIS A 167 -5.62 -25.94 17.97
N ILE A 168 -4.78 -25.50 18.88
CA ILE A 168 -3.31 -25.61 18.78
C ILE A 168 -2.82 -26.93 19.39
N SER A 169 -3.47 -27.42 20.43
CA SER A 169 -3.05 -28.62 21.17
C SER A 169 -3.56 -29.95 20.60
N GLU A 170 -4.54 -29.93 19.68
CA GLU A 170 -5.10 -31.15 19.10
C GLU A 170 -5.21 -31.13 17.57
N PRO A 171 -4.14 -30.79 16.81
CA PRO A 171 -4.20 -30.85 15.35
C PRO A 171 -4.35 -32.28 14.79
N THR A 172 -4.11 -33.30 15.64
CA THR A 172 -4.15 -34.72 15.25
C THR A 172 -5.52 -35.33 15.31
N ARG A 173 -6.47 -34.79 16.08
CA ARG A 173 -7.84 -35.37 16.19
C ARG A 173 -8.74 -35.10 15.00
N GLN A 174 -8.42 -34.09 14.15
CA GLN A 174 -9.17 -33.83 12.91
C GLN A 174 -8.75 -34.71 11.73
N ALA A 175 -7.66 -35.46 11.85
CA ALA A 175 -7.18 -36.35 10.79
C ALA A 175 -7.72 -37.77 10.88
N GLU A 176 -8.53 -38.10 11.89
CA GLU A 176 -9.04 -39.44 12.13
C GLU A 176 -10.57 -39.58 11.91
N ILE A 177 -11.22 -38.60 11.23
CA ILE A 177 -12.65 -38.69 10.88
C ILE A 177 -12.84 -38.81 9.38
#